data_ad4e567fc16afdb6e251305813a61da8
#
_entry.id   ad4e567fc16afdb6e251305813a61da8
#
_cell.length_a   1.000
_cell.length_b   1.000
_cell.length_c   1.000
_cell.angle_alpha   90.00
_cell.angle_beta   90.00
_cell.angle_gamma   90.00
#
_symmetry.space_group_name_H-M   'P 1'
#
loop_
_entity.id
_entity.type
_entity.pdbx_description
1 polymer ?
#
loop_
_entity_poly.entity_id
_entity_poly.type
_entity_poly.pdbx_seq_one_letter_code
_entity_poly.pdbx_strand_id
1 'polypeptide(L)'
;MKLKNILTVIFAAAVFSACSLEEDTSTFANSKSFYKNEQQCRAALNSCYIPMKDLYSYKMMLATECATDLAYSRSSTQDAQLDISPANPRFGADVWNNGYKGIRYCNEAITGIEGSNLDEKVKAPLAAEGKIMRAFYYWLMTSFFGDIPFYTEDVADEATLAKVAKLPRMSADSTRAWLIKDLQECLPSLPLKRSSEIADNRVGAAVGYMLIAKMAQWNKEWQVSLDACRKIEEIYGSLDQYPLSDIPFRMKNTPESILEVQHTYSAGGLDYTSNLACLCMPYRRSGDKYDGVVIEELGDNATCWAPAQANNYLVNNLLAEENNDLRRPMTIVREWNGQMFNTMKNTTTTAFLGPKFWCPDMQSNHDHNNYKIFRYADVLLMIAEAHCMLQD
;
A
#
# COMPACT_ATOMS: atom_id res chain seq x y z
N MET A 1 -29.62 -54.60 -45.68
CA MET A 1 -29.33 -53.16 -45.70
C MET A 1 -30.08 -52.35 -44.64
N LYS A 2 -31.01 -52.91 -43.90
CA LYS A 2 -31.84 -52.14 -42.92
C LYS A 2 -31.26 -52.10 -41.49
N LEU A 3 -30.51 -53.10 -41.07
CA LEU A 3 -30.02 -53.17 -39.66
C LEU A 3 -28.80 -52.26 -39.42
N LYS A 4 -27.88 -52.10 -40.38
CA LYS A 4 -26.73 -51.19 -40.28
C LYS A 4 -27.13 -49.73 -40.19
N ASN A 5 -28.16 -49.32 -40.92
CA ASN A 5 -28.62 -47.92 -40.91
C ASN A 5 -29.37 -47.56 -39.62
N ILE A 6 -30.02 -48.52 -38.97
CA ILE A 6 -30.69 -48.31 -37.67
C ILE A 6 -29.65 -48.17 -36.55
N LEU A 7 -28.59 -48.99 -36.57
CA LEU A 7 -27.47 -48.88 -35.61
C LEU A 7 -26.71 -47.53 -35.72
N THR A 8 -26.54 -47.03 -36.96
CA THR A 8 -25.90 -45.71 -37.20
C THR A 8 -26.72 -44.56 -36.70
N VAL A 9 -28.05 -44.62 -36.85
CA VAL A 9 -28.96 -43.56 -36.35
C VAL A 9 -29.08 -43.60 -34.83
N ILE A 10 -29.08 -44.76 -34.20
CA ILE A 10 -29.08 -44.90 -32.73
C ILE A 10 -27.72 -44.39 -32.14
N PHE A 11 -26.60 -44.65 -32.79
CA PHE A 11 -25.29 -44.18 -32.37
C PHE A 11 -25.16 -42.63 -32.54
N ALA A 12 -25.72 -42.07 -33.61
CA ALA A 12 -25.75 -40.62 -33.81
C ALA A 12 -26.67 -39.92 -32.80
N ALA A 13 -27.83 -40.51 -32.45
CA ALA A 13 -28.73 -39.94 -31.44
C ALA A 13 -28.15 -40.02 -30.01
N ALA A 14 -27.35 -41.04 -29.69
CA ALA A 14 -26.66 -41.15 -28.39
C ALA A 14 -25.50 -40.14 -28.20
N VAL A 15 -24.90 -39.65 -29.30
CA VAL A 15 -23.84 -38.64 -29.23
C VAL A 15 -24.39 -37.23 -29.01
N PHE A 16 -25.65 -36.95 -29.40
CA PHE A 16 -26.30 -35.67 -29.18
C PHE A 16 -26.95 -35.48 -27.79
N SER A 17 -27.10 -36.55 -27.02
CA SER A 17 -27.67 -36.48 -25.66
C SER A 17 -26.61 -36.43 -24.54
N ALA A 18 -25.32 -36.36 -24.86
CA ALA A 18 -24.22 -36.48 -23.89
C ALA A 18 -23.52 -35.16 -23.55
N CYS A 19 -24.14 -34.00 -23.82
CA CYS A 19 -23.58 -32.74 -23.36
C CYS A 19 -24.70 -31.73 -22.99
N SER A 20 -25.37 -31.94 -21.86
CA SER A 20 -25.74 -30.79 -21.06
C SER A 20 -24.49 -30.46 -20.24
N LEU A 21 -23.71 -29.51 -20.73
CA LEU A 21 -22.69 -28.81 -19.95
C LEU A 21 -23.42 -27.81 -19.00
N GLU A 22 -24.35 -28.32 -18.21
CA GLU A 22 -24.75 -27.62 -17.00
C GLU A 22 -23.70 -27.94 -15.97
N GLU A 23 -22.77 -27.02 -15.83
CA GLU A 23 -21.78 -27.05 -14.77
C GLU A 23 -22.55 -27.02 -13.43
N ASP A 24 -22.44 -28.08 -12.64
CA ASP A 24 -23.01 -28.11 -11.30
C ASP A 24 -22.24 -27.11 -10.43
N THR A 25 -22.69 -25.88 -10.45
CA THR A 25 -22.12 -24.79 -9.66
C THR A 25 -22.49 -24.88 -8.18
N SER A 26 -23.20 -25.90 -7.75
CA SER A 26 -23.60 -26.08 -6.34
C SER A 26 -22.40 -26.35 -5.42
N THR A 27 -21.30 -26.85 -5.98
CA THR A 27 -20.04 -27.14 -5.26
C THR A 27 -19.04 -26.01 -5.38
N PHE A 28 -19.22 -25.04 -6.28
CA PHE A 28 -18.38 -23.87 -6.40
C PHE A 28 -18.95 -22.71 -5.57
N ALA A 29 -18.11 -22.02 -4.82
CA ALA A 29 -18.48 -20.77 -4.18
C ALA A 29 -18.71 -19.71 -5.26
N ASN A 30 -19.94 -19.64 -5.81
CA ASN A 30 -20.31 -18.54 -6.69
C ASN A 30 -20.63 -17.29 -5.87
N SER A 31 -20.55 -16.11 -6.48
CA SER A 31 -20.77 -14.83 -5.82
C SER A 31 -22.12 -14.77 -5.07
N LYS A 32 -23.18 -15.43 -5.57
CA LYS A 32 -24.50 -15.48 -4.93
C LYS A 32 -24.57 -16.38 -3.69
N SER A 33 -23.65 -17.36 -3.56
CA SER A 33 -23.62 -18.32 -2.44
C SER A 33 -22.57 -17.99 -1.39
N PHE A 34 -21.69 -17.02 -1.64
CA PHE A 34 -20.51 -16.77 -0.80
C PHE A 34 -20.82 -15.86 0.40
N TYR A 35 -21.50 -14.75 0.24
CA TYR A 35 -21.68 -13.71 1.28
C TYR A 35 -22.79 -14.04 2.30
N LYS A 36 -22.77 -15.25 2.92
CA LYS A 36 -23.84 -15.72 3.84
C LYS A 36 -23.63 -15.32 5.30
N ASN A 37 -22.42 -15.01 5.70
CA ASN A 37 -22.06 -14.66 7.06
C ASN A 37 -20.89 -13.68 7.08
N GLU A 38 -20.65 -13.08 8.26
CA GLU A 38 -19.58 -12.10 8.47
C GLU A 38 -18.20 -12.65 8.12
N GLN A 39 -17.91 -13.91 8.44
CA GLN A 39 -16.60 -14.51 8.17
C GLN A 39 -16.30 -14.59 6.66
N GLN A 40 -17.31 -14.90 5.85
CA GLN A 40 -17.16 -14.94 4.40
C GLN A 40 -16.97 -13.53 3.82
N CYS A 41 -17.70 -12.53 4.34
CA CYS A 41 -17.51 -11.14 3.96
C CYS A 41 -16.09 -10.65 4.31
N ARG A 42 -15.58 -10.99 5.48
CA ARG A 42 -14.19 -10.69 5.87
C ARG A 42 -13.17 -11.40 4.97
N ALA A 43 -13.44 -12.63 4.58
CA ALA A 43 -12.59 -13.37 3.64
C ALA A 43 -12.53 -12.68 2.25
N ALA A 44 -13.66 -12.18 1.75
CA ALA A 44 -13.69 -11.37 0.52
C ALA A 44 -12.86 -10.08 0.67
N LEU A 45 -13.02 -9.37 1.78
CA LEU A 45 -12.25 -8.15 2.06
C LEU A 45 -10.73 -8.40 2.15
N ASN A 46 -10.28 -9.61 2.51
CA ASN A 46 -8.85 -9.93 2.52
C ASN A 46 -8.22 -9.78 1.12
N SER A 47 -8.98 -10.06 0.05
CA SER A 47 -8.50 -9.87 -1.32
C SER A 47 -8.16 -8.40 -1.63
N CYS A 48 -8.85 -7.46 -0.98
CA CYS A 48 -8.60 -6.03 -1.16
C CYS A 48 -7.21 -5.59 -0.71
N TYR A 49 -6.58 -6.31 0.23
CA TYR A 49 -5.25 -5.99 0.74
C TYR A 49 -4.10 -6.57 -0.08
N ILE A 50 -4.35 -7.61 -0.89
CA ILE A 50 -3.31 -8.32 -1.63
C ILE A 50 -2.49 -7.39 -2.54
N PRO A 51 -3.09 -6.50 -3.37
CA PRO A 51 -2.32 -5.64 -4.26
C PRO A 51 -1.46 -4.60 -3.54
N MET A 52 -1.76 -4.23 -2.28
CA MET A 52 -0.93 -3.31 -1.50
C MET A 52 0.49 -3.83 -1.31
N LYS A 53 0.65 -5.12 -1.04
CA LYS A 53 1.96 -5.76 -0.87
C LYS A 53 2.82 -5.60 -2.13
N ASP A 54 2.22 -5.80 -3.31
CA ASP A 54 2.94 -5.70 -4.58
C ASP A 54 3.30 -4.24 -4.92
N LEU A 55 2.45 -3.29 -4.52
CA LEU A 55 2.67 -1.85 -4.68
C LEU A 55 3.77 -1.34 -3.76
N TYR A 56 3.70 -1.65 -2.47
CA TYR A 56 4.64 -1.16 -1.46
C TYR A 56 5.81 -2.12 -1.24
N SER A 57 6.34 -2.63 -2.35
CA SER A 57 7.64 -3.29 -2.40
C SER A 57 8.78 -2.25 -2.42
N TYR A 58 10.00 -2.72 -2.50
CA TYR A 58 11.18 -1.85 -2.66
C TYR A 58 11.08 -0.86 -3.83
N LYS A 59 10.34 -1.20 -4.89
CA LYS A 59 10.18 -0.36 -6.08
C LYS A 59 9.49 0.96 -5.74
N MET A 60 8.52 0.97 -4.83
CA MET A 60 7.85 2.19 -4.39
C MET A 60 8.86 3.20 -3.85
N MET A 61 9.75 2.78 -2.96
CA MET A 61 10.76 3.66 -2.38
C MET A 61 11.71 4.21 -3.46
N LEU A 62 12.14 3.38 -4.41
CA LEU A 62 13.00 3.84 -5.49
C LEU A 62 12.28 4.81 -6.42
N ALA A 63 11.01 4.58 -6.70
CA ALA A 63 10.23 5.42 -7.60
C ALA A 63 9.83 6.77 -6.99
N THR A 64 9.59 6.82 -5.68
CA THR A 64 9.12 8.02 -5.00
C THR A 64 10.24 8.76 -4.28
N GLU A 65 10.93 8.12 -3.33
CA GLU A 65 11.91 8.77 -2.48
C GLU A 65 13.22 9.09 -3.22
N CYS A 66 13.69 8.17 -4.08
CA CYS A 66 14.93 8.41 -4.85
C CYS A 66 14.76 9.38 -6.03
N ALA A 67 13.55 9.84 -6.30
CA ALA A 67 13.26 10.91 -7.25
C ALA A 67 13.16 12.30 -6.58
N THR A 68 13.52 12.41 -5.31
CA THR A 68 13.45 13.64 -4.50
C THR A 68 14.82 14.13 -4.05
N ASP A 69 14.84 15.28 -3.38
CA ASP A 69 16.05 15.83 -2.73
C ASP A 69 16.46 15.07 -1.47
N LEU A 70 15.66 14.09 -1.00
CA LEU A 70 15.91 13.37 0.25
C LEU A 70 16.79 12.15 0.08
N ALA A 71 16.60 11.42 -1.02
CA ALA A 71 17.37 10.21 -1.33
C ALA A 71 17.75 10.15 -2.81
N TYR A 72 18.74 9.33 -3.14
CA TYR A 72 19.08 9.02 -4.52
C TYR A 72 19.36 7.52 -4.68
N SER A 73 19.26 7.02 -5.91
CA SER A 73 19.61 5.65 -6.23
C SER A 73 21.00 5.56 -6.85
N ARG A 74 21.89 4.72 -6.26
CA ARG A 74 23.20 4.37 -6.86
C ARG A 74 23.06 3.54 -8.14
N SER A 75 21.96 2.85 -8.28
CA SER A 75 21.68 2.01 -9.42
C SER A 75 21.15 2.87 -10.57
N SER A 76 21.73 2.72 -11.75
CA SER A 76 21.25 3.40 -12.96
C SER A 76 19.88 2.91 -13.42
N THR A 77 19.22 2.06 -12.63
CA THR A 77 17.92 1.54 -12.99
C THR A 77 16.86 2.51 -12.56
N GLN A 78 16.04 2.98 -13.50
CA GLN A 78 14.66 3.13 -13.16
C GLN A 78 14.09 4.53 -13.03
N ASP A 79 12.97 4.60 -12.35
CA ASP A 79 12.14 5.74 -12.05
C ASP A 79 12.91 6.91 -11.41
N ALA A 80 13.94 6.60 -10.61
CA ALA A 80 14.85 7.59 -10.02
C ALA A 80 15.60 8.46 -11.04
N GLN A 81 15.68 8.04 -12.30
CA GLN A 81 16.29 8.81 -13.39
C GLN A 81 15.28 9.69 -14.13
N LEU A 82 14.00 9.65 -13.75
CA LEU A 82 12.92 10.42 -14.36
C LEU A 82 12.77 10.21 -15.87
N ASP A 83 13.16 9.04 -16.40
CA ASP A 83 13.05 8.67 -17.82
C ASP A 83 11.75 7.91 -18.14
N ILE A 84 10.66 8.29 -17.50
CA ILE A 84 9.36 7.66 -17.63
C ILE A 84 8.67 8.11 -18.91
N SER A 85 8.15 7.14 -19.67
CA SER A 85 7.40 7.39 -20.89
C SER A 85 6.32 6.32 -21.12
N PRO A 86 5.36 6.53 -22.04
CA PRO A 86 4.39 5.50 -22.38
C PRO A 86 5.01 4.18 -22.88
N ALA A 87 6.16 4.26 -23.57
CA ALA A 87 6.89 3.08 -24.02
C ALA A 87 7.74 2.44 -22.90
N ASN A 88 8.01 3.18 -21.84
CA ASN A 88 8.80 2.75 -20.70
C ASN A 88 8.17 3.25 -19.41
N PRO A 89 7.03 2.66 -19.01
CA PRO A 89 6.22 3.15 -17.87
C PRO A 89 6.84 2.86 -16.50
N ARG A 90 7.91 2.08 -16.44
CA ARG A 90 8.64 1.77 -15.22
C ARG A 90 7.70 1.26 -14.11
N PHE A 91 7.87 1.76 -12.89
CA PHE A 91 6.99 1.42 -11.76
C PHE A 91 5.54 1.86 -11.96
N GLY A 92 5.28 2.83 -12.83
CA GLY A 92 3.92 3.24 -13.20
C GLY A 92 3.07 2.08 -13.73
N ALA A 93 3.67 1.09 -14.45
CA ALA A 93 2.95 -0.10 -14.87
C ALA A 93 2.49 -0.95 -13.68
N ASP A 94 3.33 -1.11 -12.65
CA ASP A 94 2.96 -1.85 -11.43
C ASP A 94 1.83 -1.13 -10.70
N VAL A 95 1.90 0.21 -10.59
CA VAL A 95 0.84 1.02 -9.95
C VAL A 95 -0.48 0.91 -10.71
N TRP A 96 -0.45 0.99 -12.05
CA TRP A 96 -1.64 0.84 -12.88
C TRP A 96 -2.31 -0.52 -12.71
N ASN A 97 -1.53 -1.59 -12.88
CA ASN A 97 -2.05 -2.94 -12.85
C ASN A 97 -2.57 -3.34 -11.46
N ASN A 98 -1.80 -3.08 -10.42
CA ASN A 98 -2.20 -3.42 -9.06
C ASN A 98 -3.27 -2.48 -8.51
N GLY A 99 -3.27 -1.21 -8.91
CA GLY A 99 -4.32 -0.26 -8.56
C GLY A 99 -5.69 -0.72 -9.07
N TYR A 100 -5.82 -1.03 -10.37
CA TYR A 100 -7.07 -1.54 -10.92
C TYR A 100 -7.45 -2.94 -10.44
N LYS A 101 -6.45 -3.81 -10.17
CA LYS A 101 -6.70 -5.10 -9.52
C LYS A 101 -7.32 -4.91 -8.13
N GLY A 102 -6.80 -3.97 -7.34
CA GLY A 102 -7.34 -3.63 -6.03
C GLY A 102 -8.75 -3.04 -6.11
N ILE A 103 -9.00 -2.10 -7.02
CA ILE A 103 -10.32 -1.52 -7.26
C ILE A 103 -11.34 -2.59 -7.61
N ARG A 104 -10.99 -3.52 -8.51
CA ARG A 104 -11.88 -4.63 -8.89
C ARG A 104 -12.23 -5.50 -7.68
N TYR A 105 -11.25 -5.90 -6.88
CA TYR A 105 -11.49 -6.70 -5.67
C TYR A 105 -12.37 -5.96 -4.65
N CYS A 106 -12.16 -4.65 -4.48
CA CYS A 106 -12.99 -3.85 -3.60
C CYS A 106 -14.43 -3.75 -4.11
N ASN A 107 -14.65 -3.50 -5.41
CA ASN A 107 -15.98 -3.42 -5.97
C ASN A 107 -16.74 -4.74 -5.85
N GLU A 108 -16.09 -5.87 -6.13
CA GLU A 108 -16.64 -7.21 -5.94
C GLU A 108 -17.06 -7.45 -4.48
N ALA A 109 -16.14 -7.17 -3.51
CA ALA A 109 -16.41 -7.34 -2.09
C ALA A 109 -17.55 -6.43 -1.61
N ILE A 110 -17.55 -5.14 -1.97
CA ILE A 110 -18.59 -4.17 -1.58
C ILE A 110 -19.96 -4.64 -2.12
N THR A 111 -20.04 -4.96 -3.42
CA THR A 111 -21.29 -5.42 -4.05
C THR A 111 -21.82 -6.68 -3.38
N GLY A 112 -20.96 -7.66 -3.11
CA GLY A 112 -21.35 -8.90 -2.44
C GLY A 112 -21.80 -8.68 -0.99
N ILE A 113 -21.13 -7.82 -0.23
CA ILE A 113 -21.47 -7.49 1.15
C ILE A 113 -22.81 -6.73 1.20
N GLU A 114 -22.96 -5.67 0.40
CA GLU A 114 -24.19 -4.86 0.36
C GLU A 114 -25.39 -5.67 -0.11
N GLY A 115 -25.19 -6.62 -1.03
CA GLY A 115 -26.22 -7.55 -1.53
C GLY A 115 -26.51 -8.74 -0.60
N SER A 116 -25.79 -8.89 0.51
CA SER A 116 -26.01 -9.99 1.46
C SER A 116 -27.26 -9.81 2.31
N ASN A 117 -27.74 -10.90 2.91
CA ASN A 117 -28.88 -10.88 3.85
C ASN A 117 -28.47 -10.62 5.29
N LEU A 118 -27.28 -10.11 5.54
CA LEU A 118 -26.81 -9.80 6.89
C LEU A 118 -27.50 -8.55 7.44
N ASP A 119 -27.58 -8.46 8.78
CA ASP A 119 -28.06 -7.26 9.45
C ASP A 119 -27.22 -6.04 9.06
N GLU A 120 -27.86 -4.88 8.90
CA GLU A 120 -27.22 -3.64 8.49
C GLU A 120 -26.08 -3.22 9.41
N LYS A 121 -26.22 -3.48 10.71
CA LYS A 121 -25.16 -3.21 11.70
C LYS A 121 -23.88 -4.03 11.45
N VAL A 122 -23.99 -5.16 10.75
CA VAL A 122 -22.86 -6.00 10.35
C VAL A 122 -22.36 -5.61 8.97
N LYS A 123 -23.29 -5.34 8.02
CA LYS A 123 -22.94 -5.00 6.64
C LYS A 123 -22.22 -3.65 6.52
N ALA A 124 -22.78 -2.61 7.15
CA ALA A 124 -22.30 -1.25 6.96
C ALA A 124 -20.80 -1.08 7.32
N PRO A 125 -20.29 -1.58 8.46
CA PRO A 125 -18.86 -1.53 8.76
C PRO A 125 -17.99 -2.31 7.77
N LEU A 126 -18.46 -3.48 7.30
CA LEU A 126 -17.72 -4.30 6.34
C LEU A 126 -17.66 -3.63 4.96
N ALA A 127 -18.77 -3.07 4.49
CA ALA A 127 -18.80 -2.31 3.24
C ALA A 127 -17.92 -1.05 3.33
N ALA A 128 -17.94 -0.36 4.47
CA ALA A 128 -17.08 0.80 4.72
C ALA A 128 -15.59 0.45 4.61
N GLU A 129 -15.16 -0.70 5.13
CA GLU A 129 -13.79 -1.18 4.98
C GLU A 129 -13.42 -1.36 3.48
N GLY A 130 -14.28 -1.98 2.69
CA GLY A 130 -14.09 -2.11 1.24
C GLY A 130 -14.02 -0.76 0.52
N LYS A 131 -14.87 0.21 0.92
CA LYS A 131 -14.87 1.57 0.38
C LYS A 131 -13.60 2.36 0.72
N ILE A 132 -13.07 2.21 1.93
CA ILE A 132 -11.77 2.78 2.33
C ILE A 132 -10.65 2.23 1.44
N MET A 133 -10.61 0.91 1.24
CA MET A 133 -9.60 0.28 0.39
C MET A 133 -9.73 0.70 -1.07
N ARG A 134 -10.95 0.81 -1.60
CA ARG A 134 -11.21 1.35 -2.94
C ARG A 134 -10.70 2.78 -3.08
N ALA A 135 -11.02 3.63 -2.12
CA ALA A 135 -10.56 5.01 -2.08
C ALA A 135 -9.03 5.11 -2.01
N PHE A 136 -8.36 4.22 -1.26
CA PHE A 136 -6.91 4.14 -1.20
C PHE A 136 -6.30 3.89 -2.59
N TYR A 137 -6.80 2.91 -3.35
CA TYR A 137 -6.28 2.64 -4.69
C TYR A 137 -6.52 3.79 -5.65
N TYR A 138 -7.70 4.38 -5.64
CA TYR A 138 -8.00 5.54 -6.48
C TYR A 138 -7.19 6.79 -6.10
N TRP A 139 -6.98 7.04 -4.79
CA TRP A 139 -6.09 8.10 -4.31
C TRP A 139 -4.67 7.91 -4.87
N LEU A 140 -4.12 6.70 -4.74
CA LEU A 140 -2.79 6.39 -5.26
C LEU A 140 -2.72 6.60 -6.77
N MET A 141 -3.68 6.07 -7.52
CA MET A 141 -3.71 6.17 -8.97
C MET A 141 -3.90 7.60 -9.46
N THR A 142 -4.77 8.39 -8.84
CA THR A 142 -4.92 9.80 -9.22
C THR A 142 -3.70 10.64 -8.85
N SER A 143 -2.91 10.22 -7.86
CA SER A 143 -1.64 10.87 -7.50
C SER A 143 -0.54 10.58 -8.52
N PHE A 144 -0.51 9.39 -9.12
CA PHE A 144 0.48 9.01 -10.14
C PHE A 144 0.10 9.46 -11.55
N PHE A 145 -1.17 9.39 -11.93
CA PHE A 145 -1.59 9.51 -13.34
C PHE A 145 -2.52 10.70 -13.62
N GLY A 146 -2.97 11.42 -12.59
CA GLY A 146 -4.00 12.44 -12.75
C GLY A 146 -5.34 11.82 -13.15
N ASP A 147 -5.86 12.18 -14.32
CA ASP A 147 -7.13 11.67 -14.84
C ASP A 147 -7.05 10.19 -15.19
N ILE A 148 -8.03 9.40 -14.72
CA ILE A 148 -8.09 7.94 -14.89
C ILE A 148 -9.51 7.46 -15.18
N PRO A 149 -9.73 6.29 -15.81
CA PRO A 149 -11.03 5.65 -15.86
C PRO A 149 -11.55 5.35 -14.44
N PHE A 150 -12.77 5.80 -14.14
CA PHE A 150 -13.41 5.62 -12.85
C PHE A 150 -14.65 4.75 -12.95
N TYR A 151 -14.76 3.74 -12.11
CA TYR A 151 -15.92 2.86 -12.00
C TYR A 151 -16.04 2.25 -10.61
N THR A 152 -17.26 1.91 -10.21
CA THR A 152 -17.60 1.30 -8.93
C THR A 152 -18.40 0.01 -9.07
N GLU A 153 -18.69 -0.38 -10.29
CA GLU A 153 -19.40 -1.61 -10.61
C GLU A 153 -18.55 -2.85 -10.35
N ASP A 154 -19.17 -3.92 -9.88
CA ASP A 154 -18.58 -5.26 -9.91
C ASP A 154 -18.49 -5.75 -11.36
N VAL A 155 -17.28 -6.13 -11.78
CA VAL A 155 -17.01 -6.66 -13.13
C VAL A 155 -17.17 -8.18 -13.10
N ALA A 156 -18.41 -8.64 -12.91
CA ALA A 156 -18.75 -10.05 -12.77
C ALA A 156 -18.98 -10.77 -14.11
N ASP A 157 -19.19 -10.03 -15.21
CA ASP A 157 -19.50 -10.59 -16.52
C ASP A 157 -18.80 -9.86 -17.67
N GLU A 158 -18.81 -10.50 -18.86
CA GLU A 158 -18.14 -9.98 -20.05
C GLU A 158 -18.77 -8.67 -20.56
N ALA A 159 -20.07 -8.46 -20.38
CA ALA A 159 -20.76 -7.25 -20.81
C ALA A 159 -20.33 -6.04 -19.96
N THR A 160 -20.24 -6.23 -18.64
CA THR A 160 -19.72 -5.22 -17.71
C THR A 160 -18.25 -4.93 -17.99
N LEU A 161 -17.45 -5.96 -18.24
CA LEU A 161 -16.04 -5.80 -18.62
C LEU A 161 -15.91 -4.97 -19.90
N ALA A 162 -16.69 -5.27 -20.94
CA ALA A 162 -16.68 -4.55 -22.21
C ALA A 162 -17.11 -3.06 -22.06
N LYS A 163 -17.99 -2.76 -21.11
CA LYS A 163 -18.40 -1.40 -20.74
C LYS A 163 -17.25 -0.66 -20.04
N VAL A 164 -16.70 -1.25 -18.99
CA VAL A 164 -15.64 -0.64 -18.17
C VAL A 164 -14.37 -0.41 -18.98
N ALA A 165 -14.00 -1.34 -19.86
CA ALA A 165 -12.83 -1.23 -20.73
C ALA A 165 -12.89 -0.05 -21.72
N LYS A 166 -14.05 0.54 -21.94
CA LYS A 166 -14.28 1.68 -22.86
C LYS A 166 -14.51 3.00 -22.13
N LEU A 167 -14.42 3.03 -20.80
CA LEU A 167 -14.64 4.26 -20.05
C LEU A 167 -13.57 5.30 -20.40
N PRO A 168 -14.00 6.55 -20.62
CA PRO A 168 -13.07 7.66 -20.74
C PRO A 168 -12.39 7.93 -19.38
N ARG A 169 -11.33 8.70 -19.37
CA ARG A 169 -10.73 9.22 -18.16
C ARG A 169 -11.69 10.23 -17.51
N MET A 170 -11.92 10.08 -16.23
CA MET A 170 -12.56 11.07 -15.36
C MET A 170 -11.48 11.95 -14.77
N SER A 171 -11.74 13.24 -14.60
CA SER A 171 -10.75 14.14 -13.98
C SER A 171 -10.37 13.66 -12.57
N ALA A 172 -9.11 13.86 -12.21
CA ALA A 172 -8.61 13.50 -10.89
C ALA A 172 -9.42 14.19 -9.78
N ASP A 173 -9.73 15.47 -9.95
CA ASP A 173 -10.50 16.26 -8.97
C ASP A 173 -11.92 15.71 -8.81
N SER A 174 -12.60 15.38 -9.91
CA SER A 174 -13.95 14.78 -9.85
C SER A 174 -13.92 13.38 -9.22
N THR A 175 -12.88 12.58 -9.51
CA THR A 175 -12.68 11.26 -8.91
C THR A 175 -12.51 11.39 -7.40
N ARG A 176 -11.65 12.30 -6.95
CA ARG A 176 -11.40 12.55 -5.52
C ARG A 176 -12.66 13.08 -4.82
N ALA A 177 -13.37 14.04 -5.42
CA ALA A 177 -14.61 14.59 -4.85
C ALA A 177 -15.66 13.50 -4.65
N TRP A 178 -15.82 12.59 -5.62
CA TRP A 178 -16.74 11.46 -5.49
C TRP A 178 -16.33 10.52 -4.34
N LEU A 179 -15.04 10.20 -4.22
CA LEU A 179 -14.52 9.33 -3.17
C LEU A 179 -14.63 9.97 -1.77
N ILE A 180 -14.38 11.27 -1.66
CA ILE A 180 -14.57 12.02 -0.41
C ILE A 180 -15.99 11.86 0.07
N LYS A 181 -16.97 12.05 -0.82
CA LYS A 181 -18.39 11.90 -0.50
C LYS A 181 -18.73 10.47 -0.07
N ASP A 182 -18.29 9.45 -0.82
CA ASP A 182 -18.54 8.04 -0.50
C ASP A 182 -17.95 7.66 0.88
N LEU A 183 -16.75 8.18 1.21
CA LEU A 183 -16.15 7.99 2.52
C LEU A 183 -16.92 8.73 3.63
N GLN A 184 -17.32 9.98 3.42
CA GLN A 184 -18.11 10.74 4.40
C GLN A 184 -19.44 10.05 4.74
N GLU A 185 -20.05 9.38 3.77
CA GLU A 185 -21.30 8.63 3.95
C GLU A 185 -21.10 7.31 4.73
N CYS A 186 -19.98 6.60 4.54
CA CYS A 186 -19.76 5.28 5.14
C CYS A 186 -19.01 5.32 6.48
N LEU A 187 -18.13 6.29 6.73
CA LEU A 187 -17.29 6.33 7.93
C LEU A 187 -18.07 6.40 9.26
N PRO A 188 -19.28 7.01 9.35
CA PRO A 188 -20.07 6.98 10.59
C PRO A 188 -20.46 5.58 11.06
N SER A 189 -20.38 4.55 10.20
CA SER A 189 -20.62 3.16 10.59
C SER A 189 -19.45 2.52 11.34
N LEU A 190 -18.28 3.15 11.34
CA LEU A 190 -17.05 2.64 11.95
C LEU A 190 -16.77 3.30 13.30
N PRO A 191 -16.19 2.56 14.25
CA PRO A 191 -15.76 3.15 15.51
C PRO A 191 -14.55 4.07 15.30
N LEU A 192 -14.53 5.18 16.05
CA LEU A 192 -13.38 6.10 16.10
C LEU A 192 -12.29 5.49 16.99
N LYS A 193 -11.39 4.72 16.40
CA LYS A 193 -10.29 4.03 17.07
C LYS A 193 -8.98 4.22 16.32
N ARG A 194 -7.87 4.13 17.06
CA ARG A 194 -6.54 4.04 16.45
C ARG A 194 -6.43 2.75 15.63
N SER A 195 -5.66 2.78 14.56
CA SER A 195 -5.46 1.59 13.71
C SER A 195 -4.84 0.42 14.49
N SER A 196 -3.98 0.69 15.46
CA SER A 196 -3.40 -0.32 16.36
C SER A 196 -4.43 -1.01 17.30
N GLU A 197 -5.62 -0.45 17.45
CA GLU A 197 -6.71 -1.00 18.27
C GLU A 197 -7.74 -1.81 17.45
N ILE A 198 -7.53 -1.88 16.13
CA ILE A 198 -8.39 -2.64 15.22
C ILE A 198 -7.81 -4.04 15.05
N ALA A 199 -8.66 -5.06 15.21
CA ALA A 199 -8.24 -6.45 15.04
C ALA A 199 -7.61 -6.69 13.65
N ASP A 200 -6.60 -7.53 13.60
CA ASP A 200 -5.89 -7.93 12.39
C ASP A 200 -5.25 -6.77 11.60
N ASN A 201 -5.06 -5.61 12.24
CA ASN A 201 -4.52 -4.39 11.63
C ASN A 201 -5.26 -3.96 10.34
N ARG A 202 -6.58 -4.20 10.30
CA ARG A 202 -7.43 -3.79 9.18
C ARG A 202 -7.63 -2.28 9.17
N VAL A 203 -8.01 -1.74 8.01
CA VAL A 203 -8.31 -0.30 7.91
C VAL A 203 -9.58 0.05 8.68
N GLY A 204 -9.60 1.24 9.26
CA GLY A 204 -10.72 1.78 10.01
C GLY A 204 -10.95 3.26 9.73
N ALA A 205 -11.74 3.92 10.58
CA ALA A 205 -12.14 5.32 10.39
C ALA A 205 -10.95 6.27 10.23
N ALA A 206 -9.86 6.07 10.97
CA ALA A 206 -8.67 6.92 10.87
C ALA A 206 -8.05 6.91 9.46
N VAL A 207 -8.00 5.74 8.81
CA VAL A 207 -7.51 5.62 7.42
C VAL A 207 -8.47 6.32 6.46
N GLY A 208 -9.78 6.17 6.64
CA GLY A 208 -10.79 6.85 5.82
C GLY A 208 -10.67 8.38 5.92
N TYR A 209 -10.56 8.92 7.13
CA TYR A 209 -10.35 10.37 7.32
C TYR A 209 -9.02 10.85 6.76
N MET A 210 -7.95 10.04 6.87
CA MET A 210 -6.66 10.37 6.26
C MET A 210 -6.76 10.49 4.73
N LEU A 211 -7.48 9.57 4.09
CA LEU A 211 -7.72 9.62 2.65
C LEU A 211 -8.58 10.82 2.24
N ILE A 212 -9.63 11.16 3.01
CA ILE A 212 -10.40 12.39 2.79
C ILE A 212 -9.48 13.60 2.85
N ALA A 213 -8.67 13.72 3.89
CA ALA A 213 -7.77 14.84 4.07
C ALA A 213 -6.76 14.98 2.92
N LYS A 214 -6.12 13.88 2.51
CA LYS A 214 -5.17 13.86 1.38
C LYS A 214 -5.83 14.25 0.06
N MET A 215 -7.00 13.70 -0.25
CA MET A 215 -7.73 14.02 -1.49
C MET A 215 -8.25 15.45 -1.50
N ALA A 216 -8.75 15.95 -0.37
CA ALA A 216 -9.20 17.33 -0.22
C ALA A 216 -8.06 18.33 -0.41
N GLN A 217 -6.85 18.07 0.10
CA GLN A 217 -5.68 18.91 -0.16
C GLN A 217 -5.34 18.99 -1.65
N TRP A 218 -5.36 17.87 -2.36
CA TRP A 218 -5.18 17.87 -3.80
C TRP A 218 -6.20 18.72 -4.55
N ASN A 219 -7.47 18.70 -4.10
CA ASN A 219 -8.55 19.48 -4.66
C ASN A 219 -8.59 20.92 -4.13
N LYS A 220 -7.67 21.30 -3.22
CA LYS A 220 -7.63 22.61 -2.53
C LYS A 220 -8.87 22.90 -1.68
N GLU A 221 -9.53 21.84 -1.22
CA GLU A 221 -10.67 21.88 -0.31
C GLU A 221 -10.16 21.90 1.15
N TRP A 222 -9.47 22.97 1.52
CA TRP A 222 -8.68 23.05 2.76
C TRP A 222 -9.50 22.87 4.02
N GLN A 223 -10.74 23.38 4.07
CA GLN A 223 -11.61 23.16 5.22
C GLN A 223 -12.01 21.70 5.36
N VAL A 224 -12.33 21.01 4.26
CA VAL A 224 -12.65 19.57 4.27
C VAL A 224 -11.46 18.74 4.77
N SER A 225 -10.24 19.11 4.34
CA SER A 225 -9.01 18.50 4.83
C SER A 225 -8.81 18.71 6.32
N LEU A 226 -8.97 19.96 6.79
CA LEU A 226 -8.83 20.31 8.20
C LEU A 226 -9.82 19.56 9.09
N ASP A 227 -11.10 19.51 8.69
CA ASP A 227 -12.14 18.80 9.44
C ASP A 227 -11.84 17.29 9.55
N ALA A 228 -11.36 16.67 8.47
CA ALA A 228 -10.97 15.26 8.47
C ALA A 228 -9.73 15.03 9.36
N CYS A 229 -8.72 15.90 9.29
CA CYS A 229 -7.55 15.83 10.17
C CYS A 229 -7.92 15.97 11.64
N ARG A 230 -8.88 16.87 11.98
CA ARG A 230 -9.38 17.02 13.35
C ARG A 230 -10.06 15.75 13.87
N LYS A 231 -10.75 15.01 13.02
CA LYS A 231 -11.29 13.69 13.39
C LYS A 231 -10.18 12.69 13.75
N ILE A 232 -9.06 12.72 13.06
CA ILE A 232 -7.90 11.89 13.43
C ILE A 232 -7.27 12.39 14.73
N GLU A 233 -7.14 13.70 14.91
CA GLU A 233 -6.63 14.28 16.15
C GLU A 233 -7.47 13.93 17.38
N GLU A 234 -8.82 13.88 17.25
CA GLU A 234 -9.71 13.37 18.30
C GLU A 234 -9.37 11.91 18.72
N ILE A 235 -8.92 11.07 17.76
CA ILE A 235 -8.56 9.67 17.99
C ILE A 235 -7.15 9.55 18.60
N TYR A 236 -6.18 10.31 18.07
CA TYR A 236 -4.76 10.14 18.38
C TYR A 236 -4.26 11.04 19.50
N GLY A 237 -4.87 12.21 19.72
CA GLY A 237 -4.50 13.14 20.78
C GLY A 237 -3.19 13.88 20.52
N SER A 238 -2.38 14.08 21.57
CA SER A 238 -1.13 14.83 21.46
C SER A 238 0.03 13.98 20.93
N LEU A 239 0.93 14.60 20.13
CA LEU A 239 2.10 13.91 19.53
C LEU A 239 3.15 13.51 20.57
N ASP A 240 3.23 14.21 21.69
CA ASP A 240 4.25 13.97 22.74
C ASP A 240 4.15 12.59 23.42
N GLN A 241 3.02 11.90 23.26
CA GLN A 241 2.83 10.53 23.73
C GLN A 241 3.44 9.47 22.79
N TYR A 242 3.95 9.85 21.59
CA TYR A 242 4.53 8.92 20.61
C TYR A 242 6.05 9.12 20.53
N PRO A 243 6.85 8.18 21.05
CA PRO A 243 8.28 8.33 21.09
C PRO A 243 8.92 8.13 19.70
N LEU A 244 10.02 8.79 19.43
CA LEU A 244 10.81 8.60 18.20
C LEU A 244 11.29 7.15 18.02
N SER A 245 11.41 6.37 19.10
CA SER A 245 11.76 4.94 19.06
C SER A 245 10.76 4.09 18.27
N ASP A 246 9.53 4.57 18.07
CA ASP A 246 8.47 3.86 17.35
C ASP A 246 8.49 4.11 15.84
N ILE A 247 9.31 5.05 15.36
CA ILE A 247 9.42 5.41 13.94
C ILE A 247 10.06 4.30 13.08
N PRO A 248 11.09 3.53 13.53
CA PRO A 248 11.70 2.49 12.70
C PRO A 248 10.67 1.53 12.11
N PHE A 249 10.87 1.14 10.85
CA PHE A 249 9.92 0.29 10.11
C PHE A 249 9.76 -1.11 10.72
N ARG A 250 10.77 -1.59 11.48
CA ARG A 250 10.66 -2.83 12.27
C ARG A 250 9.70 -2.72 13.46
N MET A 251 9.42 -1.50 13.93
CA MET A 251 8.44 -1.22 14.98
C MET A 251 7.06 -1.13 14.35
N LYS A 252 6.39 -2.28 14.27
CA LYS A 252 5.12 -2.43 13.53
C LYS A 252 3.92 -2.01 14.33
N ASN A 253 2.92 -1.47 13.64
CA ASN A 253 1.60 -1.18 14.20
C ASN A 253 1.66 -0.41 15.51
N THR A 254 2.59 0.54 15.58
CA THR A 254 2.76 1.39 16.75
C THR A 254 1.54 2.28 16.97
N PRO A 255 1.33 2.81 18.19
CA PRO A 255 0.18 3.69 18.46
C PRO A 255 0.09 4.93 17.56
N GLU A 256 1.20 5.40 17.00
CA GLU A 256 1.26 6.51 16.04
C GLU A 256 0.83 6.11 14.62
N SER A 257 0.85 4.83 14.30
CA SER A 257 0.59 4.35 12.95
C SER A 257 -0.87 4.49 12.55
N ILE A 258 -1.12 4.97 11.31
CA ILE A 258 -2.45 5.05 10.72
C ILE A 258 -2.64 3.95 9.68
N LEU A 259 -1.65 3.73 8.80
CA LEU A 259 -1.70 2.68 7.80
C LEU A 259 -0.31 2.12 7.52
N GLU A 260 -0.19 0.80 7.64
CA GLU A 260 1.01 0.05 7.29
C GLU A 260 0.69 -1.12 6.37
N VAL A 261 1.60 -1.42 5.43
CA VAL A 261 1.58 -2.69 4.72
C VAL A 261 2.22 -3.75 5.61
N GLN A 262 1.47 -4.82 5.89
CA GLN A 262 1.91 -5.86 6.80
C GLN A 262 2.86 -6.83 6.10
N HIS A 263 4.07 -6.98 6.62
CA HIS A 263 5.05 -7.96 6.17
C HIS A 263 5.44 -8.89 7.30
N THR A 264 5.70 -10.15 6.98
CA THR A 264 6.07 -11.17 7.96
C THR A 264 6.87 -12.29 7.32
N TYR A 265 7.69 -12.97 8.13
CA TYR A 265 8.18 -14.30 7.76
C TYR A 265 7.07 -15.30 8.00
N SER A 266 6.64 -16.00 6.96
CA SER A 266 5.63 -17.04 7.09
C SER A 266 6.27 -18.42 7.25
N ALA A 267 5.56 -19.36 7.86
CA ALA A 267 6.01 -20.73 8.08
C ALA A 267 6.24 -21.55 6.77
N GLY A 268 6.04 -20.97 5.62
CA GLY A 268 6.15 -21.64 4.32
C GLY A 268 6.90 -20.88 3.24
N GLY A 269 7.52 -19.73 3.54
CA GLY A 269 8.26 -19.01 2.52
C GLY A 269 8.41 -17.50 2.75
N LEU A 270 8.93 -16.81 1.74
CA LEU A 270 9.27 -15.40 1.76
C LEU A 270 8.23 -14.50 1.06
N ASP A 271 7.06 -15.05 0.73
CA ASP A 271 6.05 -14.36 -0.09
C ASP A 271 5.46 -13.11 0.56
N TYR A 272 5.50 -13.03 1.90
CA TYR A 272 4.97 -11.91 2.68
C TYR A 272 6.05 -11.03 3.28
N THR A 273 7.29 -11.16 2.80
CA THR A 273 8.41 -10.34 3.24
C THR A 273 8.55 -9.06 2.44
N SER A 274 9.34 -8.14 2.98
CA SER A 274 9.79 -6.91 2.35
C SER A 274 11.25 -7.04 1.88
N ASN A 275 11.70 -6.08 1.08
CA ASN A 275 13.11 -5.88 0.72
C ASN A 275 13.58 -4.44 1.09
N LEU A 276 12.87 -3.76 1.98
CA LEU A 276 13.13 -2.35 2.29
C LEU A 276 14.49 -2.17 2.97
N ALA A 277 14.81 -3.02 3.95
CA ALA A 277 16.09 -2.95 4.65
C ALA A 277 17.28 -3.22 3.71
N CYS A 278 17.15 -4.19 2.82
CA CYS A 278 18.15 -4.52 1.82
C CYS A 278 18.57 -3.33 0.94
N LEU A 279 17.63 -2.42 0.66
CA LEU A 279 17.89 -1.21 -0.13
C LEU A 279 18.65 -0.13 0.63
N CYS A 280 18.41 -0.04 1.93
CA CYS A 280 18.79 1.10 2.75
C CYS A 280 20.03 0.82 3.62
N MET A 281 20.20 -0.43 4.04
CA MET A 281 21.34 -0.83 4.88
C MET A 281 22.65 -0.70 4.11
N PRO A 282 23.79 -0.46 4.81
CA PRO A 282 25.09 -0.45 4.17
C PRO A 282 25.35 -1.73 3.39
N TYR A 283 26.04 -1.60 2.25
CA TYR A 283 26.30 -2.72 1.35
C TYR A 283 26.97 -3.90 2.06
N ARG A 284 26.42 -5.10 1.85
CA ARG A 284 26.94 -6.35 2.39
C ARG A 284 26.66 -7.52 1.47
N ARG A 285 27.67 -8.33 1.17
CA ARG A 285 27.51 -9.69 0.68
C ARG A 285 27.40 -10.67 1.85
N SER A 286 26.76 -11.81 1.63
CA SER A 286 26.70 -12.86 2.66
C SER A 286 28.10 -13.18 3.19
N GLY A 287 28.28 -13.18 4.53
CA GLY A 287 29.54 -13.46 5.20
C GLY A 287 30.52 -12.29 5.34
N ASP A 288 30.24 -11.14 4.65
CA ASP A 288 31.09 -9.96 4.75
C ASP A 288 30.65 -9.00 5.87
N LYS A 289 31.45 -7.94 6.08
CA LYS A 289 31.10 -6.81 6.92
C LYS A 289 30.19 -5.83 6.17
N TYR A 290 29.42 -5.01 6.90
CA TYR A 290 28.60 -3.95 6.32
C TYR A 290 29.49 -2.81 5.82
N ASP A 291 29.83 -2.81 4.55
CA ASP A 291 30.73 -1.86 3.91
C ASP A 291 32.03 -1.62 4.72
N GLY A 292 32.61 -2.72 5.21
CA GLY A 292 33.85 -2.72 6.01
C GLY A 292 33.67 -2.49 7.51
N VAL A 293 32.45 -2.33 7.99
CA VAL A 293 32.14 -2.09 9.42
C VAL A 293 31.41 -3.28 10.02
N VAL A 294 31.75 -3.68 11.23
CA VAL A 294 31.02 -4.67 12.03
C VAL A 294 29.86 -3.95 12.73
N ILE A 295 28.64 -4.43 12.48
CA ILE A 295 27.41 -3.97 13.16
C ILE A 295 26.80 -5.20 13.83
N GLU A 296 27.13 -5.42 15.10
CA GLU A 296 26.73 -6.63 15.83
C GLU A 296 25.21 -6.77 15.92
N GLU A 297 24.50 -5.65 16.03
CA GLU A 297 23.04 -5.62 16.17
C GLU A 297 22.29 -6.09 14.91
N LEU A 298 22.97 -6.16 13.75
CA LEU A 298 22.35 -6.53 12.48
C LEU A 298 22.47 -8.01 12.11
N GLY A 299 23.24 -8.79 12.88
CA GLY A 299 23.41 -10.22 12.62
C GLY A 299 24.16 -10.55 11.31
N ASP A 300 24.26 -11.85 11.01
CA ASP A 300 25.17 -12.36 9.98
C ASP A 300 24.50 -12.83 8.69
N ASN A 301 23.17 -12.85 8.62
CA ASN A 301 22.44 -13.45 7.50
C ASN A 301 22.02 -12.49 6.39
N ALA A 302 22.31 -11.18 6.54
CA ALA A 302 21.87 -10.18 5.60
C ALA A 302 22.67 -10.13 4.31
N THR A 303 21.99 -9.85 3.20
CA THR A 303 22.56 -9.41 1.91
C THR A 303 21.96 -8.06 1.58
N CYS A 304 22.78 -7.01 1.52
CA CYS A 304 22.33 -5.64 1.36
C CYS A 304 22.90 -5.03 0.09
N TRP A 305 22.03 -4.48 -0.74
CA TRP A 305 22.43 -3.88 -2.02
C TRP A 305 22.72 -2.38 -1.90
N ALA A 306 22.14 -1.72 -0.90
CA ALA A 306 22.29 -0.30 -0.63
C ALA A 306 22.14 0.62 -1.85
N PRO A 307 21.19 0.40 -2.77
CA PRO A 307 21.00 1.32 -3.88
C PRO A 307 20.40 2.66 -3.44
N ALA A 308 19.55 2.66 -2.41
CA ALA A 308 18.97 3.88 -1.86
C ALA A 308 19.91 4.50 -0.82
N GLN A 309 20.34 5.70 -1.05
CA GLN A 309 21.23 6.46 -0.18
C GLN A 309 20.69 7.86 0.11
N ALA A 310 21.10 8.44 1.23
CA ALA A 310 20.71 9.79 1.60
C ALA A 310 21.31 10.80 0.61
N ASN A 311 20.49 11.76 0.14
CA ASN A 311 20.96 12.85 -0.71
C ASN A 311 21.76 13.86 0.12
N ASN A 312 22.69 14.54 -0.53
CA ASN A 312 23.51 15.58 0.11
C ASN A 312 22.67 16.71 0.72
N TYR A 313 21.55 17.06 0.09
CA TYR A 313 20.66 18.08 0.62
C TYR A 313 20.05 17.63 1.97
N LEU A 314 19.60 16.40 2.08
CA LEU A 314 19.14 15.84 3.35
C LEU A 314 20.24 15.89 4.42
N VAL A 315 21.46 15.46 4.05
CA VAL A 315 22.58 15.28 5.00
C VAL A 315 23.13 16.62 5.50
N ASN A 316 23.30 17.58 4.60
CA ASN A 316 24.02 18.82 4.86
C ASN A 316 23.14 20.04 5.12
N ASN A 317 21.82 19.94 4.84
CA ASN A 317 20.88 21.03 5.02
C ASN A 317 19.74 20.65 5.98
N LEU A 318 18.87 19.72 5.60
CA LEU A 318 17.69 19.41 6.41
C LEU A 318 18.04 18.74 7.74
N LEU A 319 18.98 17.80 7.72
CA LEU A 319 19.46 17.09 8.89
C LEU A 319 20.94 17.41 9.14
N ALA A 320 21.37 18.65 8.93
CA ALA A 320 22.71 19.10 9.23
C ALA A 320 23.05 18.91 10.73
N GLU A 321 24.32 18.69 11.06
CA GLU A 321 24.73 18.41 12.45
C GLU A 321 24.42 19.59 13.38
N GLU A 322 24.61 20.80 12.90
CA GLU A 322 24.35 22.03 13.63
C GLU A 322 22.86 22.23 13.99
N ASN A 323 21.94 21.56 13.29
CA ASN A 323 20.52 21.64 13.58
C ASN A 323 20.12 20.86 14.84
N ASN A 324 20.98 19.98 15.33
CA ASN A 324 20.71 19.11 16.48
C ASN A 324 19.39 18.32 16.36
N ASP A 325 19.01 17.94 15.14
CA ASP A 325 17.76 17.23 14.88
C ASP A 325 17.83 15.79 15.38
N LEU A 326 16.97 15.43 16.31
CA LEU A 326 16.93 14.10 16.94
C LEU A 326 16.63 12.96 15.94
N ARG A 327 16.12 13.27 14.75
CA ARG A 327 15.87 12.29 13.69
C ARG A 327 17.14 11.89 12.95
N ARG A 328 18.18 12.72 12.97
CA ARG A 328 19.42 12.51 12.22
C ARG A 328 20.03 11.12 12.45
N PRO A 329 20.35 10.69 13.68
CA PRO A 329 21.06 9.44 13.91
C PRO A 329 20.30 8.19 13.50
N MET A 330 18.98 8.26 13.37
CA MET A 330 18.17 7.14 12.87
C MET A 330 17.88 7.22 11.38
N THR A 331 18.04 8.39 10.75
CA THR A 331 17.70 8.60 9.33
C THR A 331 18.90 8.44 8.42
N ILE A 332 20.09 8.88 8.85
CA ILE A 332 21.31 8.85 8.05
C ILE A 332 22.49 8.33 8.88
N VAL A 333 23.43 7.64 8.22
CA VAL A 333 24.64 7.10 8.88
C VAL A 333 25.84 7.13 7.93
N ARG A 334 27.00 7.60 8.45
CA ARG A 334 28.29 7.59 7.75
C ARG A 334 29.32 6.71 8.43
N GLU A 335 29.15 6.50 9.72
CA GLU A 335 30.00 5.68 10.55
C GLU A 335 29.18 4.91 11.57
N TRP A 336 29.75 3.87 12.16
CA TRP A 336 29.16 3.11 13.24
C TRP A 336 30.24 2.76 14.29
N ASN A 337 29.98 3.07 15.56
CA ASN A 337 30.92 2.87 16.66
C ASN A 337 32.33 3.39 16.35
N GLY A 338 32.45 4.59 15.78
CA GLY A 338 33.70 5.23 15.41
C GLY A 338 34.39 4.64 14.17
N GLN A 339 33.75 3.72 13.44
CA GLN A 339 34.27 3.15 12.21
C GLN A 339 33.54 3.73 10.99
N MET A 340 34.27 4.39 10.10
CA MET A 340 33.76 4.95 8.87
C MET A 340 33.52 3.84 7.84
N PHE A 341 32.35 3.85 7.19
CA PHE A 341 32.06 2.94 6.08
C PHE A 341 33.05 3.14 4.91
N ASN A 342 33.43 2.05 4.22
CA ASN A 342 34.46 2.09 3.19
C ASN A 342 34.10 3.02 2.02
N THR A 343 32.85 2.98 1.55
CA THR A 343 32.38 3.83 0.45
C THR A 343 32.31 5.30 0.82
N MET A 344 32.32 5.62 2.12
CA MET A 344 32.26 6.99 2.62
C MET A 344 33.64 7.60 2.91
N LYS A 345 34.73 6.79 2.98
CA LYS A 345 36.05 7.28 3.40
C LYS A 345 36.59 8.48 2.62
N ASN A 346 36.23 8.59 1.35
CA ASN A 346 36.70 9.65 0.45
C ASN A 346 35.55 10.56 -0.05
N THR A 347 34.35 10.44 0.50
CA THR A 347 33.22 11.25 0.11
C THR A 347 32.68 12.01 1.31
N THR A 348 32.62 13.31 1.22
CA THR A 348 31.98 14.17 2.21
C THR A 348 30.47 14.31 2.00
N THR A 349 29.96 13.69 0.96
CA THR A 349 28.70 14.13 0.36
C THR A 349 27.55 13.15 0.50
N THR A 350 27.80 11.87 0.69
CA THR A 350 26.73 10.87 0.78
C THR A 350 26.76 10.09 2.08
N ALA A 351 25.62 9.56 2.49
CA ALA A 351 25.48 8.70 3.65
C ALA A 351 24.53 7.56 3.32
N PHE A 352 24.68 6.45 4.02
CA PHE A 352 23.64 5.41 3.98
C PHE A 352 22.40 5.88 4.73
N LEU A 353 21.24 5.32 4.37
CA LEU A 353 20.03 5.45 5.16
C LEU A 353 20.20 4.67 6.48
N GLY A 354 19.75 5.26 7.57
CA GLY A 354 20.10 4.83 8.92
C GLY A 354 19.17 3.77 9.52
N PRO A 355 19.30 3.55 10.84
CA PRO A 355 18.62 2.49 11.59
C PRO A 355 17.09 2.47 11.46
N LYS A 356 16.46 3.59 11.11
CA LYS A 356 15.03 3.67 10.85
C LYS A 356 14.55 2.63 9.82
N PHE A 357 15.41 2.28 8.85
CA PHE A 357 15.10 1.34 7.79
C PHE A 357 15.66 -0.07 8.01
N TRP A 358 16.52 -0.26 9.02
CA TRP A 358 17.23 -1.50 9.21
C TRP A 358 16.36 -2.60 9.82
N CYS A 359 16.72 -3.86 9.52
CA CYS A 359 16.07 -5.04 10.07
C CYS A 359 17.12 -6.01 10.59
N PRO A 360 17.32 -6.11 11.93
CA PRO A 360 18.39 -6.92 12.53
C PRO A 360 18.33 -8.41 12.21
N ASP A 361 17.12 -8.98 12.08
CA ASP A 361 16.87 -10.40 11.83
C ASP A 361 16.58 -10.72 10.35
N MET A 362 17.02 -9.87 9.47
CA MET A 362 16.88 -10.02 8.01
C MET A 362 17.48 -11.33 7.51
N GLN A 363 16.79 -12.00 6.58
CA GLN A 363 17.21 -13.27 5.97
C GLN A 363 17.57 -13.07 4.51
N SER A 364 18.85 -13.17 4.17
CA SER A 364 19.37 -12.81 2.86
C SER A 364 18.99 -11.35 2.53
N ASN A 365 18.26 -11.10 1.45
CA ASN A 365 17.73 -9.79 1.07
C ASN A 365 16.27 -9.56 1.48
N HIS A 366 15.72 -10.42 2.31
CA HIS A 366 14.33 -10.37 2.78
C HIS A 366 14.26 -9.90 4.22
N ASP A 367 13.38 -8.98 4.49
CA ASP A 367 13.07 -8.47 5.83
C ASP A 367 11.57 -8.50 6.10
N HIS A 368 11.17 -8.20 7.32
CA HIS A 368 9.77 -8.14 7.71
C HIS A 368 9.32 -6.74 8.10
N ASN A 369 10.06 -5.69 7.75
CA ASN A 369 9.67 -4.32 8.02
C ASN A 369 8.32 -4.01 7.37
N ASN A 370 7.40 -3.45 8.13
CA ASN A 370 6.18 -2.91 7.55
C ASN A 370 6.50 -1.62 6.80
N TYR A 371 5.89 -1.43 5.64
CA TYR A 371 5.95 -0.12 4.98
C TYR A 371 4.91 0.81 5.62
N LYS A 372 5.38 1.86 6.30
CA LYS A 372 4.52 2.86 6.97
C LYS A 372 4.03 3.87 5.95
N ILE A 373 2.76 3.76 5.55
CA ILE A 373 2.15 4.65 4.54
C ILE A 373 1.71 5.96 5.17
N PHE A 374 0.96 5.89 6.28
CA PHE A 374 0.45 7.05 7.00
C PHE A 374 0.77 6.97 8.49
N ARG A 375 1.21 8.09 9.06
CA ARG A 375 1.48 8.27 10.48
C ARG A 375 0.84 9.56 10.99
N TYR A 376 0.57 9.62 12.29
CA TYR A 376 -0.09 10.77 12.90
C TYR A 376 0.70 12.07 12.78
N ALA A 377 2.03 12.03 12.80
CA ALA A 377 2.86 13.21 12.56
C ALA A 377 2.54 13.93 11.24
N ASP A 378 2.20 13.19 10.16
CA ASP A 378 1.78 13.77 8.88
C ASP A 378 0.45 14.53 9.01
N VAL A 379 -0.49 14.03 9.82
CA VAL A 379 -1.78 14.71 10.09
C VAL A 379 -1.57 16.10 10.69
N LEU A 380 -0.64 16.24 11.63
CA LEU A 380 -0.35 17.53 12.25
C LEU A 380 0.27 18.53 11.25
N LEU A 381 1.12 18.05 10.34
CA LEU A 381 1.64 18.87 9.25
C LEU A 381 0.53 19.29 8.27
N MET A 382 -0.41 18.38 7.98
CA MET A 382 -1.57 18.69 7.14
C MET A 382 -2.52 19.71 7.79
N ILE A 383 -2.69 19.66 9.12
CA ILE A 383 -3.43 20.68 9.88
C ILE A 383 -2.74 22.04 9.74
N ALA A 384 -1.43 22.09 9.95
CA ALA A 384 -0.65 23.33 9.83
C ALA A 384 -0.74 23.91 8.41
N GLU A 385 -0.64 23.08 7.37
CA GLU A 385 -0.80 23.50 5.98
C GLU A 385 -2.21 24.03 5.72
N ALA A 386 -3.24 23.33 6.19
CA ALA A 386 -4.62 23.77 6.00
C ALA A 386 -4.89 25.14 6.65
N HIS A 387 -4.42 25.37 7.89
CA HIS A 387 -4.52 26.68 8.53
C HIS A 387 -3.79 27.77 7.73
N CYS A 388 -2.57 27.50 7.28
CA CYS A 388 -1.82 28.44 6.45
C CYS A 388 -2.59 28.82 5.17
N MET A 389 -3.22 27.85 4.53
CA MET A 389 -3.97 28.05 3.27
C MET A 389 -5.32 28.72 3.48
N LEU A 390 -5.93 28.56 4.65
CA LEU A 390 -7.16 29.25 5.06
C LEU A 390 -6.89 30.66 5.61
N GLN A 391 -5.63 31.00 5.85
CA GLN A 391 -5.19 32.27 6.47
C GLN A 391 -5.70 32.44 7.91
N ASP A 392 -5.78 31.35 8.66
CA ASP A 392 -6.21 31.29 10.06
C ASP A 392 -5.01 31.34 11.03
#